data_6349f54ca9f4f0fd0a4d599eee0320ce
#
_entry.id   6349f54ca9f4f0fd0a4d599eee0320ce
#
_cell.length_a   1.000
_cell.length_b   1.000
_cell.length_c   1.000
_cell.angle_alpha   90.00
_cell.angle_beta   90.00
_cell.angle_gamma   90.00
#
_symmetry.space_group_name_H-M   'P 1'
#
loop_
_entity.id
_entity.type
_entity.pdbx_description
1 polymer ?
#
loop_
_entity_poly.entity_id
_entity_poly.type
_entity_poly.pdbx_seq_one_letter_code
_entity_poly.pdbx_strand_id
1 'polypeptide(L)'
;MNWLILSNKLRMRQGLALLATLACLTILLSACGAETNVKKGDQFYAIGEYFDASAEYKKAYSRTAIKDKPKRAERAWKLAECYRHINYNAKAAGAYQNALRYHYPDSLALLYLAQAQQRQGDYKNALKNYEAYLELVPGDQLATNGRLGCLQAPMWKKKPTLYTIKKEPVLNGRRSDYSPALFGDEWDQLYITTTRPQIESGEISGITGIKSADIWVSKKDEKGKWEQPTSVEGGLNSEYEEGACCFSPDGRTMYLTRCTFDAEYPRYAEIYTSTRSDASWSTPQRLQISKDTQSSYAHPAVSPDGKWLYFVSDMPGGMG
;
A
#
# COMPACT_ATOMS: atom_id res chain seq x y z
N MET A 1 -24.18 -51.74 46.07
CA MET A 1 -22.93 -51.38 45.33
C MET A 1 -23.19 -50.97 43.87
N ASN A 2 -24.16 -51.53 43.18
CA ASN A 2 -24.43 -51.23 41.76
C ASN A 2 -25.07 -49.83 41.49
N TRP A 3 -25.79 -49.26 42.44
CA TRP A 3 -26.49 -47.98 42.23
C TRP A 3 -25.57 -46.75 42.20
N LEU A 4 -24.50 -46.74 42.99
CA LEU A 4 -23.47 -45.68 43.01
C LEU A 4 -22.62 -45.65 41.73
N ILE A 5 -22.39 -46.81 41.13
CA ILE A 5 -21.64 -46.94 39.86
C ILE A 5 -22.45 -46.41 38.70
N LEU A 6 -23.81 -46.63 38.71
CA LEU A 6 -24.70 -46.17 37.66
C LEU A 6 -24.86 -44.62 37.73
N SER A 7 -25.00 -44.05 38.94
CA SER A 7 -25.12 -42.60 39.11
C SER A 7 -23.84 -41.86 38.70
N ASN A 8 -22.67 -42.40 38.98
CA ASN A 8 -21.38 -41.82 38.53
C ASN A 8 -21.19 -41.87 37.00
N LYS A 9 -21.63 -42.97 36.36
CA LYS A 9 -21.57 -43.07 34.88
C LYS A 9 -22.56 -42.09 34.23
N LEU A 10 -23.74 -41.83 34.86
CA LEU A 10 -24.71 -40.89 34.34
C LEU A 10 -24.21 -39.44 34.47
N ARG A 11 -23.62 -39.07 35.62
CA ARG A 11 -22.99 -37.75 35.84
C ARG A 11 -21.81 -37.52 34.90
N MET A 12 -20.98 -38.53 34.64
CA MET A 12 -19.87 -38.44 33.73
C MET A 12 -20.31 -38.26 32.26
N ARG A 13 -21.40 -38.92 31.83
CA ARG A 13 -22.03 -38.73 30.50
C ARG A 13 -22.66 -37.35 30.35
N GLN A 14 -23.30 -36.83 31.39
CA GLN A 14 -23.86 -35.46 31.40
C GLN A 14 -22.75 -34.40 31.35
N GLY A 15 -21.66 -34.61 32.08
CA GLY A 15 -20.50 -33.72 32.02
C GLY A 15 -19.82 -33.70 30.64
N LEU A 16 -19.68 -34.88 30.01
CA LEU A 16 -19.15 -34.97 28.64
C LEU A 16 -20.07 -34.30 27.61
N ALA A 17 -21.38 -34.47 27.73
CA ALA A 17 -22.37 -33.83 26.84
C ALA A 17 -22.32 -32.30 27.01
N LEU A 18 -22.23 -31.80 28.24
CA LEU A 18 -22.12 -30.35 28.51
C LEU A 18 -20.84 -29.75 27.95
N LEU A 19 -19.69 -30.45 28.08
CA LEU A 19 -18.40 -30.04 27.47
C LEU A 19 -18.48 -30.04 25.95
N ALA A 20 -19.13 -31.05 25.34
CA ALA A 20 -19.31 -31.11 23.89
C ALA A 20 -20.20 -29.97 23.37
N THR A 21 -21.33 -29.66 24.07
CA THR A 21 -22.17 -28.52 23.69
C THR A 21 -21.47 -27.19 23.84
N LEU A 22 -20.71 -26.99 24.92
CA LEU A 22 -19.90 -25.76 25.13
C LEU A 22 -18.85 -25.60 24.04
N ALA A 23 -18.16 -26.71 23.65
CA ALA A 23 -17.19 -26.70 22.56
C ALA A 23 -17.83 -26.40 21.20
N CYS A 24 -19.01 -26.96 20.91
CA CYS A 24 -19.78 -26.64 19.70
C CYS A 24 -20.22 -25.15 19.68
N LEU A 25 -20.64 -24.60 20.81
CA LEU A 25 -21.08 -23.21 20.91
C LEU A 25 -19.90 -22.24 20.69
N THR A 26 -18.71 -22.54 21.23
CA THR A 26 -17.51 -21.73 21.01
C THR A 26 -17.02 -21.77 19.56
N ILE A 27 -17.16 -22.91 18.88
CA ILE A 27 -16.83 -23.06 17.46
C ILE A 27 -17.80 -22.25 16.59
N LEU A 28 -19.10 -22.28 16.91
CA LEU A 28 -20.10 -21.50 16.19
C LEU A 28 -19.93 -19.99 16.37
N LEU A 29 -19.62 -19.52 17.57
CA LEU A 29 -19.35 -18.11 17.85
C LEU A 29 -18.08 -17.61 17.17
N SER A 30 -17.03 -18.43 17.10
CA SER A 30 -15.79 -18.06 16.40
C SER A 30 -15.97 -18.03 14.89
N ALA A 31 -16.76 -18.95 14.31
CA ALA A 31 -17.07 -18.96 12.89
C ALA A 31 -17.89 -17.73 12.48
N CYS A 32 -18.91 -17.36 13.27
CA CYS A 32 -19.72 -16.17 13.03
C CYS A 32 -18.86 -14.89 13.10
N GLY A 33 -17.96 -14.81 14.09
CA GLY A 33 -17.03 -13.69 14.21
C GLY A 33 -16.02 -13.59 13.07
N ALA A 34 -15.62 -14.72 12.46
CA ALA A 34 -14.73 -14.72 11.31
C ALA A 34 -15.40 -14.16 10.05
N GLU A 35 -16.67 -14.55 9.77
CA GLU A 35 -17.42 -14.01 8.62
C GLU A 35 -17.73 -12.51 8.78
N THR A 36 -18.02 -12.05 10.00
CA THR A 36 -18.18 -10.61 10.28
C THR A 36 -16.90 -9.83 9.93
N ASN A 37 -15.73 -10.36 10.28
CA ASN A 37 -14.48 -9.72 9.93
C ASN A 37 -14.21 -9.74 8.41
N VAL A 38 -14.58 -10.79 7.67
CA VAL A 38 -14.50 -10.81 6.20
C VAL A 38 -15.35 -9.68 5.62
N LYS A 39 -16.63 -9.56 6.03
CA LYS A 39 -17.50 -8.49 5.53
C LYS A 39 -16.97 -7.09 5.80
N LYS A 40 -16.43 -6.83 7.00
CA LYS A 40 -15.79 -5.54 7.31
C LYS A 40 -14.55 -5.30 6.45
N GLY A 41 -13.72 -6.33 6.28
CA GLY A 41 -12.57 -6.25 5.40
C GLY A 41 -12.95 -5.95 3.95
N ASP A 42 -14.03 -6.57 3.45
CA ASP A 42 -14.56 -6.31 2.10
C ASP A 42 -15.05 -4.85 1.95
N GLN A 43 -15.68 -4.29 2.98
CA GLN A 43 -16.09 -2.89 2.98
C GLN A 43 -14.90 -1.93 2.91
N PHE A 44 -13.89 -2.12 3.77
CA PHE A 44 -12.67 -1.31 3.73
C PHE A 44 -11.91 -1.47 2.42
N TYR A 45 -11.82 -2.71 1.91
CA TYR A 45 -11.14 -2.98 0.63
C TYR A 45 -11.82 -2.25 -0.53
N ALA A 46 -13.15 -2.22 -0.56
CA ALA A 46 -13.94 -1.59 -1.61
C ALA A 46 -13.71 -0.07 -1.71
N ILE A 47 -13.40 0.60 -0.60
CA ILE A 47 -13.09 2.03 -0.55
C ILE A 47 -11.58 2.32 -0.55
N GLY A 48 -10.73 1.29 -0.78
CA GLY A 48 -9.28 1.45 -0.87
C GLY A 48 -8.54 1.53 0.47
N GLU A 49 -9.20 1.32 1.60
CA GLU A 49 -8.58 1.29 2.93
C GLU A 49 -7.91 -0.05 3.21
N TYR A 50 -6.85 -0.31 2.44
CA TYR A 50 -6.18 -1.62 2.42
C TYR A 50 -5.52 -2.01 3.74
N PHE A 51 -5.02 -1.04 4.52
CA PHE A 51 -4.44 -1.34 5.82
C PHE A 51 -5.51 -1.81 6.80
N ASP A 52 -6.64 -1.11 6.89
CA ASP A 52 -7.76 -1.48 7.75
C ASP A 52 -8.42 -2.79 7.30
N ALA A 53 -8.59 -2.97 5.98
CA ALA A 53 -9.00 -4.24 5.41
C ALA A 53 -8.07 -5.38 5.83
N SER A 54 -6.75 -5.17 5.80
CA SER A 54 -5.76 -6.17 6.21
C SER A 54 -5.90 -6.58 7.67
N ALA A 55 -6.23 -5.63 8.55
CA ALA A 55 -6.45 -5.91 9.97
C ALA A 55 -7.66 -6.83 10.18
N GLU A 56 -8.75 -6.57 9.48
CA GLU A 56 -9.96 -7.38 9.55
C GLU A 56 -9.77 -8.78 8.90
N TYR A 57 -9.14 -8.87 7.72
CA TYR A 57 -8.84 -10.17 7.11
C TYR A 57 -7.86 -11.00 7.93
N LYS A 58 -6.90 -10.37 8.61
CA LYS A 58 -6.00 -11.07 9.55
C LYS A 58 -6.76 -11.67 10.71
N LYS A 59 -7.74 -10.94 11.31
CA LYS A 59 -8.63 -11.47 12.36
C LYS A 59 -9.47 -12.64 11.82
N ALA A 60 -10.04 -12.49 10.61
CA ALA A 60 -10.81 -13.52 9.95
C ALA A 60 -9.97 -14.79 9.72
N TYR A 61 -8.77 -14.65 9.16
CA TYR A 61 -7.84 -15.77 8.95
C TYR A 61 -7.48 -16.49 10.24
N SER A 62 -7.17 -15.74 11.31
CA SER A 62 -6.81 -16.30 12.61
C SER A 62 -7.95 -17.06 13.28
N ARG A 63 -9.19 -16.62 13.08
CA ARG A 63 -10.39 -17.26 13.62
C ARG A 63 -10.89 -18.45 12.79
N THR A 64 -10.32 -18.67 11.60
CA THR A 64 -10.70 -19.80 10.73
C THR A 64 -10.03 -21.08 11.20
N ALA A 65 -10.83 -22.13 11.38
CA ALA A 65 -10.32 -23.43 11.77
C ALA A 65 -9.26 -23.95 10.75
N ILE A 66 -8.18 -24.58 11.24
CA ILE A 66 -7.09 -25.08 10.39
C ILE A 66 -7.62 -26.13 9.38
N LYS A 67 -8.63 -26.91 9.75
CA LYS A 67 -9.24 -27.92 8.88
C LYS A 67 -10.06 -27.31 7.73
N ASP A 68 -10.53 -26.08 7.84
CA ASP A 68 -11.26 -25.37 6.78
C ASP A 68 -10.28 -24.74 5.79
N LYS A 69 -9.63 -25.60 5.02
CA LYS A 69 -8.59 -25.20 4.05
C LYS A 69 -9.10 -24.20 3.01
N PRO A 70 -10.28 -24.37 2.39
CA PRO A 70 -10.75 -23.41 1.39
C PRO A 70 -10.92 -22.00 1.93
N LYS A 71 -11.55 -21.84 3.10
CA LYS A 71 -11.72 -20.52 3.72
C LYS A 71 -10.39 -19.93 4.16
N ARG A 72 -9.44 -20.75 4.64
CA ARG A 72 -8.08 -20.26 4.96
C ARG A 72 -7.35 -19.77 3.73
N ALA A 73 -7.46 -20.48 2.61
CA ALA A 73 -6.86 -20.09 1.35
C ALA A 73 -7.38 -18.72 0.88
N GLU A 74 -8.71 -18.58 0.83
CA GLU A 74 -9.37 -17.33 0.42
C GLU A 74 -8.99 -16.15 1.31
N ARG A 75 -9.02 -16.32 2.64
CA ARG A 75 -8.70 -15.24 3.59
C ARG A 75 -7.24 -14.87 3.59
N ALA A 76 -6.34 -15.85 3.35
CA ALA A 76 -4.93 -15.58 3.15
C ALA A 76 -4.68 -14.78 1.86
N TRP A 77 -5.40 -15.11 0.77
CA TRP A 77 -5.37 -14.35 -0.48
C TRP A 77 -5.83 -12.90 -0.28
N LYS A 78 -7.02 -12.68 0.30
CA LYS A 78 -7.54 -11.33 0.56
C LYS A 78 -6.56 -10.49 1.42
N LEU A 79 -5.97 -11.12 2.44
CA LEU A 79 -4.95 -10.47 3.26
C LEU A 79 -3.68 -10.13 2.45
N ALA A 80 -3.26 -11.02 1.55
CA ALA A 80 -2.10 -10.81 0.71
C ALA A 80 -2.32 -9.64 -0.27
N GLU A 81 -3.50 -9.55 -0.86
CA GLU A 81 -3.89 -8.46 -1.75
C GLU A 81 -3.82 -7.10 -1.04
N CYS A 82 -4.34 -6.99 0.18
CA CYS A 82 -4.19 -5.76 0.97
C CYS A 82 -2.71 -5.38 1.14
N TYR A 83 -1.87 -6.32 1.54
CA TYR A 83 -0.44 -6.06 1.72
C TYR A 83 0.28 -5.73 0.41
N ARG A 84 -0.15 -6.30 -0.72
CA ARG A 84 0.38 -5.98 -2.05
C ARG A 84 0.09 -4.54 -2.43
N HIS A 85 -1.14 -4.08 -2.23
CA HIS A 85 -1.56 -2.71 -2.55
C HIS A 85 -0.77 -1.65 -1.77
N ILE A 86 -0.40 -1.93 -0.53
CA ILE A 86 0.38 -1.00 0.31
C ILE A 86 1.88 -1.31 0.33
N ASN A 87 2.38 -2.11 -0.62
CA ASN A 87 3.80 -2.47 -0.76
C ASN A 87 4.45 -3.11 0.49
N TYR A 88 3.68 -3.77 1.34
CA TYR A 88 4.20 -4.54 2.48
C TYR A 88 4.70 -5.91 2.00
N ASN A 89 5.71 -5.90 1.15
CA ASN A 89 6.15 -7.07 0.37
C ASN A 89 6.44 -8.31 1.21
N ALA A 90 7.08 -8.19 2.37
CA ALA A 90 7.36 -9.33 3.25
C ALA A 90 6.06 -9.96 3.80
N LYS A 91 5.10 -9.14 4.22
CA LYS A 91 3.79 -9.61 4.70
C LYS A 91 2.96 -10.20 3.55
N ALA A 92 2.99 -9.59 2.37
CA ALA A 92 2.32 -10.09 1.18
C ALA A 92 2.86 -11.49 0.80
N ALA A 93 4.18 -11.65 0.72
CA ALA A 93 4.80 -12.94 0.42
C ALA A 93 4.37 -14.03 1.41
N GLY A 94 4.40 -13.76 2.72
CA GLY A 94 3.94 -14.72 3.74
C GLY A 94 2.46 -15.07 3.62
N ALA A 95 1.61 -14.11 3.27
CA ALA A 95 0.18 -14.34 3.09
C ALA A 95 -0.11 -15.12 1.80
N TYR A 96 0.56 -14.83 0.67
CA TYR A 96 0.44 -15.65 -0.56
C TYR A 96 0.96 -17.08 -0.36
N GLN A 97 2.07 -17.26 0.36
CA GLN A 97 2.54 -18.59 0.73
C GLN A 97 1.50 -19.38 1.52
N ASN A 98 0.77 -18.71 2.43
CA ASN A 98 -0.33 -19.34 3.16
C ASN A 98 -1.51 -19.67 2.24
N ALA A 99 -1.89 -18.78 1.30
CA ALA A 99 -2.92 -19.07 0.31
C ALA A 99 -2.58 -20.32 -0.50
N LEU A 100 -1.36 -20.41 -1.05
CA LEU A 100 -0.87 -21.57 -1.80
C LEU A 100 -0.79 -22.83 -0.95
N ARG A 101 -0.36 -22.74 0.32
CA ARG A 101 -0.34 -23.87 1.26
C ARG A 101 -1.71 -24.50 1.48
N TYR A 102 -2.77 -23.68 1.46
CA TYR A 102 -4.15 -24.12 1.59
C TYR A 102 -4.84 -24.36 0.24
N HIS A 103 -4.07 -24.40 -0.86
CA HIS A 103 -4.53 -24.68 -2.22
C HIS A 103 -5.50 -23.63 -2.76
N TYR A 104 -5.16 -22.33 -2.65
CA TYR A 104 -5.88 -21.29 -3.35
C TYR A 104 -5.87 -21.57 -4.86
N PRO A 105 -7.03 -21.53 -5.53
CA PRO A 105 -7.14 -22.09 -6.88
C PRO A 105 -6.53 -21.22 -7.99
N ASP A 106 -6.39 -19.90 -7.76
CA ASP A 106 -5.92 -18.98 -8.77
C ASP A 106 -4.39 -18.97 -8.85
N SER A 107 -3.86 -19.19 -10.05
CA SER A 107 -2.42 -19.15 -10.35
C SER A 107 -1.78 -17.79 -10.09
N LEU A 108 -2.55 -16.70 -10.09
CA LEU A 108 -2.07 -15.35 -9.75
C LEU A 108 -1.39 -15.32 -8.36
N ALA A 109 -1.72 -16.24 -7.45
CA ALA A 109 -1.04 -16.35 -6.18
C ALA A 109 0.47 -16.65 -6.33
N LEU A 110 0.87 -17.41 -7.35
CA LEU A 110 2.27 -17.66 -7.67
C LEU A 110 2.94 -16.41 -8.26
N LEU A 111 2.27 -15.73 -9.18
CA LEU A 111 2.77 -14.51 -9.81
C LEU A 111 3.03 -13.40 -8.77
N TYR A 112 2.04 -13.13 -7.93
CA TYR A 112 2.16 -12.07 -6.94
C TYR A 112 3.11 -12.44 -5.77
N LEU A 113 3.22 -13.73 -5.44
CA LEU A 113 4.28 -14.19 -4.53
C LEU A 113 5.66 -13.93 -5.12
N ALA A 114 5.87 -14.28 -6.41
CA ALA A 114 7.13 -14.03 -7.09
C ALA A 114 7.48 -12.54 -7.12
N GLN A 115 6.53 -11.67 -7.46
CA GLN A 115 6.73 -10.23 -7.44
C GLN A 115 7.09 -9.70 -6.05
N ALA A 116 6.39 -10.15 -5.01
CA ALA A 116 6.68 -9.76 -3.63
C ALA A 116 8.08 -10.19 -3.19
N GLN A 117 8.52 -11.38 -3.56
CA GLN A 117 9.87 -11.89 -3.30
C GLN A 117 10.93 -11.13 -4.11
N GLN A 118 10.68 -10.85 -5.38
CA GLN A 118 11.58 -10.07 -6.23
C GLN A 118 11.82 -8.66 -5.64
N ARG A 119 10.77 -7.99 -5.18
CA ARG A 119 10.86 -6.68 -4.52
C ARG A 119 11.65 -6.70 -3.21
N GLN A 120 11.75 -7.86 -2.56
CA GLN A 120 12.59 -8.07 -1.38
C GLN A 120 14.04 -8.45 -1.73
N GLY A 121 14.37 -8.63 -3.00
CA GLY A 121 15.68 -9.11 -3.45
C GLY A 121 15.86 -10.62 -3.34
N ASP A 122 14.81 -11.36 -3.00
CA ASP A 122 14.82 -12.83 -2.98
C ASP A 122 14.61 -13.38 -4.39
N TYR A 123 15.57 -13.09 -5.26
CA TYR A 123 15.51 -13.45 -6.69
C TYR A 123 15.45 -14.96 -6.92
N LYS A 124 16.02 -15.76 -6.02
CA LYS A 124 16.03 -17.23 -6.14
C LYS A 124 14.63 -17.82 -6.01
N ASN A 125 13.91 -17.44 -4.96
CA ASN A 125 12.55 -17.92 -4.74
C ASN A 125 11.55 -17.28 -5.71
N ALA A 126 11.74 -15.98 -6.04
CA ALA A 126 10.96 -15.32 -7.06
C ALA A 126 11.05 -16.02 -8.42
N LEU A 127 12.27 -16.36 -8.87
CA LEU A 127 12.50 -17.10 -10.11
C LEU A 127 11.71 -18.41 -10.15
N LYS A 128 11.82 -19.23 -9.09
CA LYS A 128 11.08 -20.49 -8.98
C LYS A 128 9.56 -20.30 -9.11
N ASN A 129 9.01 -19.27 -8.49
CA ASN A 129 7.56 -19.04 -8.53
C ASN A 129 7.11 -18.43 -9.88
N TYR A 130 7.94 -17.62 -10.55
CA TYR A 130 7.67 -17.18 -11.91
C TYR A 130 7.68 -18.35 -12.90
N GLU A 131 8.64 -19.29 -12.77
CA GLU A 131 8.70 -20.49 -13.59
C GLU A 131 7.46 -21.36 -13.38
N ALA A 132 7.09 -21.62 -12.12
CA ALA A 132 5.88 -22.38 -11.80
C ALA A 132 4.60 -21.73 -12.33
N TYR A 133 4.52 -20.40 -12.30
CA TYR A 133 3.38 -19.66 -12.88
C TYR A 133 3.36 -19.78 -14.41
N LEU A 134 4.51 -19.65 -15.07
CA LEU A 134 4.62 -19.73 -16.53
C LEU A 134 4.35 -21.14 -17.07
N GLU A 135 4.51 -22.20 -16.26
CA GLU A 135 4.04 -23.54 -16.61
C GLU A 135 2.51 -23.61 -16.73
N LEU A 136 1.79 -22.82 -15.90
CA LEU A 136 0.32 -22.76 -15.91
C LEU A 136 -0.23 -21.74 -16.91
N VAL A 137 0.48 -20.63 -17.10
CA VAL A 137 0.10 -19.51 -17.95
C VAL A 137 1.26 -19.16 -18.90
N PRO A 138 1.50 -19.98 -19.93
CA PRO A 138 2.57 -19.74 -20.90
C PRO A 138 2.35 -18.41 -21.65
N GLY A 139 3.42 -17.64 -21.80
CA GLY A 139 3.37 -16.39 -22.61
C GLY A 139 2.97 -15.15 -21.82
N ASP A 140 2.70 -15.23 -20.51
CA ASP A 140 2.49 -14.04 -19.70
C ASP A 140 3.74 -13.16 -19.72
N GLN A 141 3.61 -11.95 -20.27
CA GLN A 141 4.74 -11.04 -20.49
C GLN A 141 5.27 -10.49 -19.16
N LEU A 142 4.39 -10.23 -18.17
CA LEU A 142 4.78 -9.71 -16.86
C LEU A 142 5.62 -10.74 -16.11
N ALA A 143 5.19 -12.00 -16.11
CA ALA A 143 5.93 -13.09 -15.47
C ALA A 143 7.25 -13.36 -16.21
N THR A 144 7.24 -13.31 -17.55
CA THR A 144 8.45 -13.47 -18.37
C THR A 144 9.48 -12.39 -18.06
N ASN A 145 9.07 -11.13 -17.96
CA ASN A 145 9.94 -10.02 -17.62
C ASN A 145 10.46 -10.15 -16.17
N GLY A 146 9.59 -10.55 -15.23
CA GLY A 146 9.98 -10.81 -13.84
C GLY A 146 11.04 -11.90 -13.72
N ARG A 147 10.84 -13.02 -14.44
CA ARG A 147 11.80 -14.14 -14.52
C ARG A 147 13.15 -13.69 -15.05
N LEU A 148 13.16 -12.97 -16.18
CA LEU A 148 14.39 -12.41 -16.77
C LEU A 148 15.09 -11.44 -15.81
N GLY A 149 14.33 -10.55 -15.16
CA GLY A 149 14.87 -9.64 -14.14
C GLY A 149 15.54 -10.37 -12.99
N CYS A 150 14.95 -11.47 -12.50
CA CYS A 150 15.55 -12.30 -11.45
C CYS A 150 16.87 -12.96 -11.89
N LEU A 151 16.95 -13.40 -13.13
CA LEU A 151 18.18 -13.99 -13.70
C LEU A 151 19.29 -12.93 -13.87
N GLN A 152 18.93 -11.71 -14.27
CA GLN A 152 19.89 -10.65 -14.58
C GLN A 152 20.36 -9.86 -13.35
N ALA A 153 19.53 -9.73 -12.32
CA ALA A 153 19.83 -8.92 -11.14
C ALA A 153 21.20 -9.26 -10.47
N PRO A 154 21.60 -10.54 -10.31
CA PRO A 154 22.93 -10.87 -9.79
C PRO A 154 24.08 -10.41 -10.69
N MET A 155 23.85 -10.34 -12.01
CA MET A 155 24.85 -9.89 -13.00
C MET A 155 24.99 -8.38 -12.95
N TRP A 156 23.89 -7.64 -12.86
CA TRP A 156 23.92 -6.18 -12.74
C TRP A 156 24.65 -5.73 -11.47
N LYS A 157 24.48 -6.45 -10.36
CA LYS A 157 25.20 -6.16 -9.13
C LYS A 157 26.73 -6.23 -9.30
N LYS A 158 27.23 -7.06 -10.24
CA LYS A 158 28.65 -7.20 -10.55
C LYS A 158 29.14 -6.19 -11.59
N LYS A 159 28.25 -5.47 -12.26
CA LYS A 159 28.55 -4.45 -13.28
C LYS A 159 28.05 -3.10 -12.79
N PRO A 160 28.83 -2.37 -11.98
CA PRO A 160 28.42 -1.07 -11.48
C PRO A 160 28.21 -0.11 -12.66
N THR A 161 27.23 0.77 -12.52
CA THR A 161 26.99 1.87 -13.46
C THR A 161 28.06 2.96 -13.30
N LEU A 162 28.07 3.93 -14.21
CA LEU A 162 28.92 5.13 -14.11
C LEU A 162 28.50 6.05 -12.95
N TYR A 163 27.32 5.83 -12.38
CA TYR A 163 26.78 6.65 -11.29
C TYR A 163 27.11 6.08 -9.92
N THR A 164 27.54 6.96 -9.02
CA THR A 164 27.66 6.65 -7.59
C THR A 164 26.43 7.16 -6.86
N ILE A 165 25.62 6.25 -6.31
CA ILE A 165 24.44 6.61 -5.53
C ILE A 165 24.85 6.77 -4.07
N LYS A 166 24.59 7.97 -3.51
CA LYS A 166 24.84 8.28 -2.10
C LYS A 166 23.55 8.66 -1.41
N LYS A 167 23.40 8.22 -0.16
CA LYS A 167 22.34 8.71 0.71
C LYS A 167 22.68 10.15 1.10
N GLU A 168 21.68 11.04 1.04
CA GLU A 168 21.78 12.39 1.59
C GLU A 168 21.17 12.42 3.01
N PRO A 169 21.99 12.35 4.08
CA PRO A 169 21.49 12.14 5.42
C PRO A 169 20.58 13.24 5.94
N VAL A 170 20.76 14.47 5.46
CA VAL A 170 19.95 15.64 5.84
C VAL A 170 18.55 15.52 5.28
N LEU A 171 18.45 15.10 4.02
CA LEU A 171 17.15 14.98 3.31
C LEU A 171 16.43 13.68 3.63
N ASN A 172 17.15 12.56 3.81
CA ASN A 172 16.56 11.24 4.00
C ASN A 172 16.33 10.90 5.48
N GLY A 173 15.07 10.80 5.87
CA GLY A 173 14.67 10.40 7.21
C GLY A 173 14.59 8.89 7.43
N ARG A 174 13.93 8.50 8.53
CA ARG A 174 13.55 7.11 8.81
C ARG A 174 12.21 6.71 8.15
N ARG A 175 11.48 7.70 7.66
CA ARG A 175 10.20 7.55 6.98
C ARG A 175 10.40 7.54 5.47
N SER A 176 9.31 7.42 4.73
CA SER A 176 9.36 7.49 3.27
C SER A 176 9.57 8.93 2.83
N ASP A 177 10.55 9.15 1.98
CA ASP A 177 10.82 10.41 1.30
C ASP A 177 10.88 10.11 -0.20
N TYR A 178 10.06 10.79 -1.00
CA TYR A 178 9.89 10.50 -2.44
C TYR A 178 9.41 11.72 -3.23
N SER A 179 9.27 11.59 -4.53
CA SER A 179 8.82 12.63 -5.46
C SER A 179 9.56 13.98 -5.27
N PRO A 180 10.90 14.01 -5.38
CA PRO A 180 11.66 15.24 -5.25
C PRO A 180 11.39 16.18 -6.43
N ALA A 181 11.15 17.46 -6.15
CA ALA A 181 10.97 18.52 -7.14
C ALA A 181 11.86 19.71 -6.80
N LEU A 182 12.81 20.01 -7.68
CA LEU A 182 13.69 21.18 -7.54
C LEU A 182 12.93 22.45 -7.92
N PHE A 183 13.22 23.55 -7.21
CA PHE A 183 12.59 24.82 -7.40
C PHE A 183 13.59 25.97 -7.15
N GLY A 184 13.28 27.17 -7.71
CA GLY A 184 14.13 28.35 -7.66
C GLY A 184 15.07 28.44 -8.87
N ASP A 185 15.53 29.67 -9.18
CA ASP A 185 16.37 29.95 -10.36
C ASP A 185 17.72 29.21 -10.31
N GLU A 186 18.25 28.99 -9.10
CA GLU A 186 19.50 28.28 -8.85
C GLU A 186 19.31 26.86 -8.34
N TRP A 187 18.09 26.33 -8.42
CA TRP A 187 17.74 25.01 -7.85
C TRP A 187 18.15 24.89 -6.38
N ASP A 188 17.88 25.94 -5.63
CA ASP A 188 18.24 26.10 -4.23
C ASP A 188 17.18 25.60 -3.25
N GLN A 189 16.01 25.23 -3.75
CA GLN A 189 14.93 24.65 -2.98
C GLN A 189 14.57 23.26 -3.51
N LEU A 190 14.36 22.31 -2.60
CA LEU A 190 13.92 20.96 -2.92
C LEU A 190 12.65 20.64 -2.16
N TYR A 191 11.56 20.51 -2.89
CA TYR A 191 10.31 20.00 -2.36
C TYR A 191 10.32 18.48 -2.39
N ILE A 192 9.88 17.85 -1.32
CA ILE A 192 9.79 16.39 -1.18
C ILE A 192 8.46 16.01 -0.60
N THR A 193 7.93 14.87 -1.04
CA THR A 193 6.80 14.22 -0.37
C THR A 193 7.37 13.33 0.73
N THR A 194 6.84 13.44 1.93
CA THR A 194 7.34 12.66 3.06
C THR A 194 6.22 12.25 4.02
N THR A 195 6.38 11.09 4.65
CA THR A 195 5.50 10.62 5.73
C THR A 195 6.04 10.99 7.11
N ARG A 196 6.88 12.02 7.22
CA ARG A 196 7.33 12.59 8.49
C ARG A 196 6.14 13.25 9.16
N PRO A 197 5.94 13.04 10.46
CA PRO A 197 4.84 13.71 11.16
C PRO A 197 5.12 15.21 11.26
N GLN A 198 4.19 16.03 10.79
CA GLN A 198 4.20 17.47 11.09
C GLN A 198 3.93 17.73 12.56
N ILE A 199 2.96 17.00 13.12
CA ILE A 199 2.52 17.07 14.50
C ILE A 199 2.41 15.65 15.04
N GLU A 200 2.71 15.42 16.31
CA GLU A 200 2.65 14.09 16.93
C GLU A 200 1.25 13.44 16.91
N SER A 201 0.19 14.21 16.71
CA SER A 201 -1.21 13.80 16.81
C SER A 201 -1.89 13.35 15.51
N GLY A 202 -1.21 13.27 14.38
CA GLY A 202 -1.84 12.85 13.11
C GLY A 202 -2.34 11.41 13.14
N GLU A 203 -3.55 11.17 12.62
CA GLU A 203 -4.12 9.83 12.47
C GLU A 203 -3.32 8.98 11.50
N ILE A 204 -3.43 7.66 11.65
CA ILE A 204 -2.81 6.70 10.74
C ILE A 204 -3.76 6.48 9.57
N SER A 205 -3.25 6.60 8.35
CA SER A 205 -4.02 6.35 7.13
C SER A 205 -4.57 4.92 7.11
N GLY A 206 -5.87 4.77 6.90
CA GLY A 206 -6.51 3.48 6.68
C GLY A 206 -6.05 2.80 5.39
N ILE A 207 -5.47 3.57 4.44
CA ILE A 207 -4.89 3.04 3.20
C ILE A 207 -3.57 2.33 3.50
N THR A 208 -2.60 3.03 4.10
CA THR A 208 -1.20 2.60 4.17
C THR A 208 -0.77 2.10 5.55
N GLY A 209 -1.50 2.48 6.62
CA GLY A 209 -1.13 2.20 8.00
C GLY A 209 0.04 3.01 8.52
N ILE A 210 0.39 4.09 7.82
CA ILE A 210 1.37 5.09 8.26
C ILE A 210 0.71 6.46 8.27
N LYS A 211 1.36 7.48 8.82
CA LYS A 211 0.84 8.85 8.77
C LYS A 211 0.73 9.31 7.33
N SER A 212 -0.23 10.20 7.06
CA SER A 212 -0.44 10.83 5.76
C SER A 212 0.87 11.45 5.26
N ALA A 213 1.03 11.45 3.94
CA ALA A 213 2.16 12.09 3.29
C ALA A 213 1.89 13.58 3.13
N ASP A 214 2.92 14.39 3.34
CA ASP A 214 2.90 15.83 3.23
C ASP A 214 4.02 16.33 2.33
N ILE A 215 3.88 17.55 1.82
CA ILE A 215 4.93 18.24 1.07
C ILE A 215 5.79 19.04 2.03
N TRP A 216 7.09 18.76 2.01
CA TRP A 216 8.10 19.47 2.79
C TRP A 216 9.11 20.11 1.85
N VAL A 217 9.80 21.13 2.34
CA VAL A 217 10.84 21.85 1.58
C VAL A 217 12.14 21.89 2.36
N SER A 218 13.25 21.64 1.66
CA SER A 218 14.62 21.94 2.10
C SER A 218 15.18 23.07 1.26
N LYS A 219 16.00 23.92 1.86
CA LYS A 219 16.71 25.00 1.17
C LYS A 219 18.21 24.73 1.26
N LYS A 220 18.98 25.28 0.32
CA LYS A 220 20.43 25.31 0.44
C LYS A 220 20.86 26.50 1.29
N ASP A 221 21.84 26.28 2.16
CA ASP A 221 22.54 27.34 2.88
C ASP A 221 23.45 28.15 1.95
N GLU A 222 24.09 29.21 2.46
CA GLU A 222 25.04 30.05 1.73
C GLU A 222 26.24 29.27 1.15
N LYS A 223 26.49 28.04 1.66
CA LYS A 223 27.56 27.14 1.20
C LYS A 223 27.07 26.12 0.18
N GLY A 224 25.79 26.21 -0.23
CA GLY A 224 25.15 25.30 -1.17
C GLY A 224 24.80 23.93 -0.57
N LYS A 225 24.78 23.76 0.75
CA LYS A 225 24.41 22.52 1.43
C LYS A 225 22.92 22.53 1.79
N TRP A 226 22.28 21.40 1.61
CA TRP A 226 20.88 21.21 2.01
C TRP A 226 20.70 21.34 3.53
N GLU A 227 19.72 22.11 3.94
CA GLU A 227 19.24 22.19 5.32
C GLU A 227 18.22 21.09 5.64
N GLN A 228 17.88 20.92 6.91
CA GLN A 228 16.82 19.99 7.31
C GLN A 228 15.49 20.40 6.67
N PRO A 229 14.77 19.47 6.01
CA PRO A 229 13.46 19.79 5.46
C PRO A 229 12.50 20.22 6.56
N THR A 230 11.67 21.20 6.22
CA THR A 230 10.56 21.68 7.05
C THR A 230 9.24 21.55 6.30
N SER A 231 8.13 21.48 7.03
CA SER A 231 6.80 21.52 6.41
C SER A 231 6.60 22.82 5.63
N VAL A 232 5.96 22.73 4.48
CA VAL A 232 5.65 23.93 3.68
C VAL A 232 4.57 24.73 4.38
N GLU A 233 4.78 26.02 4.51
CA GLU A 233 3.81 26.97 5.06
C GLU A 233 2.71 27.32 4.04
N GLY A 234 1.60 27.90 4.51
CA GLY A 234 0.55 28.46 3.64
C GLY A 234 -0.61 27.52 3.33
N GLY A 235 -0.80 26.45 4.07
CA GLY A 235 -2.00 25.58 3.93
C GLY A 235 -1.93 24.63 2.74
N LEU A 236 -0.73 24.36 2.21
CA LEU A 236 -0.51 23.32 1.19
C LEU A 236 -0.85 21.93 1.70
N ASN A 237 -0.43 21.64 2.93
CA ASN A 237 -0.72 20.38 3.60
C ASN A 237 -2.02 20.48 4.38
N SER A 238 -2.79 19.41 4.40
CA SER A 238 -4.11 19.32 5.05
C SER A 238 -4.22 18.04 5.89
N GLU A 239 -5.43 17.68 6.27
CA GLU A 239 -5.71 16.37 6.90
C GLU A 239 -5.62 15.19 5.93
N TYR A 240 -5.55 15.45 4.62
CA TYR A 240 -5.44 14.45 3.58
C TYR A 240 -3.99 14.09 3.27
N GLU A 241 -3.78 13.26 2.26
CA GLU A 241 -2.45 12.92 1.76
C GLU A 241 -2.10 13.83 0.58
N GLU A 242 -1.03 14.60 0.70
CA GLU A 242 -0.49 15.45 -0.36
C GLU A 242 0.86 14.94 -0.84
N GLY A 243 1.13 15.12 -2.13
CA GLY A 243 2.43 14.76 -2.67
C GLY A 243 2.59 14.95 -4.16
N ALA A 244 3.74 14.47 -4.67
CA ALA A 244 4.10 14.49 -6.07
C ALA A 244 3.81 15.85 -6.73
N CYS A 245 4.47 16.90 -6.27
CA CYS A 245 4.31 18.24 -6.82
C CYS A 245 5.26 18.53 -7.99
N CYS A 246 4.84 19.45 -8.87
CA CYS A 246 5.69 20.09 -9.88
C CYS A 246 5.33 21.58 -9.99
N PHE A 247 6.11 22.32 -10.76
CA PHE A 247 5.97 23.77 -10.86
C PHE A 247 5.80 24.21 -12.31
N SER A 248 5.06 25.31 -12.51
CA SER A 248 5.08 26.03 -13.77
C SER A 248 6.49 26.59 -14.04
N PRO A 249 6.90 26.79 -15.33
CA PRO A 249 8.22 27.32 -15.66
C PRO A 249 8.53 28.70 -15.07
N ASP A 250 7.53 29.51 -14.81
CA ASP A 250 7.66 30.81 -14.18
C ASP A 250 7.71 30.74 -12.63
N GLY A 251 7.61 29.54 -12.05
CA GLY A 251 7.64 29.32 -10.61
C GLY A 251 6.44 29.85 -9.84
N ARG A 252 5.38 30.29 -10.53
CA ARG A 252 4.21 30.92 -9.88
C ARG A 252 3.11 29.94 -9.50
N THR A 253 3.06 28.78 -10.15
CA THR A 253 2.04 27.77 -9.91
C THR A 253 2.68 26.45 -9.52
N MET A 254 2.22 25.88 -8.42
CA MET A 254 2.48 24.50 -8.05
C MET A 254 1.29 23.65 -8.44
N TYR A 255 1.54 22.50 -9.02
CA TYR A 255 0.59 21.41 -9.22
C TYR A 255 0.95 20.30 -8.27
N LEU A 256 -0.02 19.75 -7.56
CA LEU A 256 0.20 18.68 -6.58
C LEU A 256 -0.91 17.65 -6.65
N THR A 257 -0.61 16.44 -6.21
CA THR A 257 -1.60 15.39 -6.02
C THR A 257 -2.13 15.47 -4.60
N ARG A 258 -3.45 15.37 -4.42
CA ARG A 258 -4.10 15.20 -3.12
C ARG A 258 -5.05 14.01 -3.17
N CYS A 259 -4.99 13.15 -2.16
CA CYS A 259 -5.91 12.02 -2.00
C CYS A 259 -6.95 12.39 -0.96
N THR A 260 -8.16 12.71 -1.41
CA THR A 260 -9.25 13.07 -0.51
C THR A 260 -9.92 11.83 0.09
N PHE A 261 -10.58 12.00 1.21
CA PHE A 261 -11.33 10.95 1.89
C PHE A 261 -12.83 11.12 1.68
N ASP A 262 -13.49 10.03 1.28
CA ASP A 262 -14.94 9.89 1.36
C ASP A 262 -15.27 8.52 1.98
N ALA A 263 -16.16 8.52 2.98
CA ALA A 263 -16.49 7.30 3.71
C ALA A 263 -17.32 6.29 2.88
N GLU A 264 -17.96 6.74 1.82
CA GLU A 264 -18.87 5.92 0.98
C GLU A 264 -18.27 5.55 -0.39
N TYR A 265 -17.19 6.24 -0.82
CA TYR A 265 -16.61 6.06 -2.14
C TYR A 265 -15.15 5.59 -2.06
N PRO A 266 -14.67 4.87 -3.08
CA PRO A 266 -13.26 4.53 -3.19
C PRO A 266 -12.40 5.79 -3.14
N ARG A 267 -11.26 5.69 -2.47
CA ARG A 267 -10.30 6.78 -2.45
C ARG A 267 -9.68 6.94 -3.82
N TYR A 268 -9.60 8.17 -4.27
CA TYR A 268 -8.95 8.53 -5.52
C TYR A 268 -8.11 9.79 -5.34
N ALA A 269 -7.16 9.95 -6.25
CA ALA A 269 -6.26 11.09 -6.26
C ALA A 269 -6.78 12.15 -7.23
N GLU A 270 -6.56 13.43 -6.89
CA GLU A 270 -6.91 14.56 -7.73
C GLU A 270 -5.73 15.53 -7.81
N ILE A 271 -5.64 16.26 -8.91
CA ILE A 271 -4.64 17.31 -9.07
C ILE A 271 -5.22 18.63 -8.57
N TYR A 272 -4.45 19.28 -7.71
CA TYR A 272 -4.71 20.60 -7.17
C TYR A 272 -3.66 21.58 -7.67
N THR A 273 -4.01 22.87 -7.69
CA THR A 273 -3.09 23.95 -8.00
C THR A 273 -3.01 24.93 -6.84
N SER A 274 -1.82 25.43 -6.57
CA SER A 274 -1.59 26.53 -5.63
C SER A 274 -0.75 27.59 -6.32
N THR A 275 -1.07 28.86 -6.08
CA THR A 275 -0.33 29.99 -6.61
C THR A 275 0.57 30.58 -5.55
N ARG A 276 1.74 31.06 -5.98
CA ARG A 276 2.70 31.72 -5.10
C ARG A 276 2.53 33.22 -5.15
N SER A 277 2.36 33.81 -3.97
CA SER A 277 2.52 35.24 -3.76
C SER A 277 3.63 35.46 -2.74
N ASP A 278 4.63 36.27 -3.10
CA ASP A 278 5.83 36.49 -2.28
C ASP A 278 6.52 35.18 -1.87
N ALA A 279 6.56 34.85 -0.58
CA ALA A 279 7.22 33.68 -0.05
C ALA A 279 6.30 32.51 0.25
N SER A 280 4.97 32.66 0.13
CA SER A 280 3.99 31.65 0.54
C SER A 280 3.14 31.12 -0.61
N TRP A 281 2.65 29.91 -0.43
CA TRP A 281 1.71 29.26 -1.34
C TRP A 281 0.27 29.48 -0.87
N SER A 282 -0.64 29.73 -1.80
CA SER A 282 -2.07 29.84 -1.50
C SER A 282 -2.66 28.47 -1.11
N THR A 283 -3.82 28.45 -0.49
CA THR A 283 -4.60 27.23 -0.30
C THR A 283 -4.87 26.56 -1.65
N PRO A 284 -4.55 25.27 -1.81
CA PRO A 284 -4.71 24.58 -3.08
C PRO A 284 -6.17 24.52 -3.53
N GLN A 285 -6.38 24.72 -4.84
CA GLN A 285 -7.67 24.60 -5.49
C GLN A 285 -7.68 23.39 -6.42
N ARG A 286 -8.76 22.62 -6.42
CA ARG A 286 -8.90 21.47 -7.31
C ARG A 286 -8.83 21.90 -8.76
N LEU A 287 -8.01 21.23 -9.56
CA LEU A 287 -7.95 21.40 -11.00
C LEU A 287 -8.94 20.45 -11.67
N GLN A 288 -9.99 20.98 -12.27
CA GLN A 288 -10.94 20.16 -13.00
C GLN A 288 -10.36 19.79 -14.38
N ILE A 289 -9.89 18.56 -14.51
CA ILE A 289 -9.28 18.01 -15.74
C ILE A 289 -10.35 17.44 -16.66
N SER A 290 -11.32 16.75 -16.11
CA SER A 290 -12.39 16.05 -16.84
C SER A 290 -13.74 16.23 -16.13
N LYS A 291 -14.82 15.85 -16.82
CA LYS A 291 -16.15 15.69 -16.20
C LYS A 291 -16.28 14.37 -15.43
N ASP A 292 -15.38 13.44 -15.65
CA ASP A 292 -15.31 12.19 -14.91
C ASP A 292 -14.76 12.46 -13.50
N THR A 293 -15.60 12.19 -12.49
CA THR A 293 -15.28 12.39 -11.08
C THR A 293 -14.96 11.09 -10.36
N GLN A 294 -14.94 9.97 -11.07
CA GLN A 294 -14.69 8.64 -10.48
C GLN A 294 -13.26 8.15 -10.72
N SER A 295 -12.57 8.75 -11.69
CA SER A 295 -11.18 8.39 -12.00
C SER A 295 -10.18 9.20 -11.19
N SER A 296 -9.02 8.59 -10.95
CA SER A 296 -7.86 9.23 -10.31
C SER A 296 -7.07 10.05 -11.32
N TYR A 297 -6.55 11.18 -10.87
CA TYR A 297 -5.64 12.07 -11.61
C TYR A 297 -4.47 12.41 -10.69
N ALA A 298 -3.27 11.96 -11.02
CA ALA A 298 -2.13 12.04 -10.11
C ALA A 298 -0.80 12.32 -10.83
N HIS A 299 0.22 12.60 -10.06
CA HIS A 299 1.61 12.76 -10.52
C HIS A 299 1.77 13.79 -11.65
N PRO A 300 1.37 15.05 -11.41
CA PRO A 300 1.47 16.10 -12.41
C PRO A 300 2.91 16.40 -12.79
N ALA A 301 3.15 16.68 -14.08
CA ALA A 301 4.41 17.18 -14.60
C ALA A 301 4.14 18.20 -15.72
N VAL A 302 4.67 19.41 -15.59
CA VAL A 302 4.52 20.48 -16.57
C VAL A 302 5.68 20.45 -17.56
N SER A 303 5.38 20.64 -18.85
CA SER A 303 6.42 20.77 -19.89
C SER A 303 7.26 22.02 -19.66
N PRO A 304 8.56 22.04 -20.11
CA PRO A 304 9.44 23.19 -19.96
C PRO A 304 8.93 24.49 -20.59
N ASP A 305 8.07 24.40 -21.61
CA ASP A 305 7.44 25.55 -22.26
C ASP A 305 6.10 25.98 -21.64
N GLY A 306 5.67 25.28 -20.58
CA GLY A 306 4.46 25.56 -19.82
C GLY A 306 3.14 25.23 -20.54
N LYS A 307 3.19 24.62 -21.73
CA LYS A 307 1.98 24.41 -22.55
C LYS A 307 1.25 23.11 -22.24
N TRP A 308 1.94 22.14 -21.64
CA TRP A 308 1.41 20.80 -21.42
C TRP A 308 1.52 20.40 -19.96
N LEU A 309 0.42 19.85 -19.44
CA LEU A 309 0.39 19.15 -18.16
C LEU A 309 0.25 17.65 -18.42
N TYR A 310 1.28 16.89 -18.08
CA TYR A 310 1.25 15.43 -18.09
C TYR A 310 0.79 14.93 -16.72
N PHE A 311 0.03 13.86 -16.69
CA PHE A 311 -0.44 13.23 -15.46
C PHE A 311 -0.74 11.76 -15.69
N VAL A 312 -0.88 11.00 -14.60
CA VAL A 312 -1.32 9.60 -14.61
C VAL A 312 -2.80 9.56 -14.25
N SER A 313 -3.57 8.72 -14.96
CA SER A 313 -4.99 8.51 -14.68
C SER A 313 -5.42 7.10 -15.04
N ASP A 314 -6.40 6.57 -14.33
CA ASP A 314 -7.10 5.33 -14.60
C ASP A 314 -8.43 5.56 -15.35
N MET A 315 -8.61 6.76 -15.92
CA MET A 315 -9.83 7.09 -16.63
C MET A 315 -10.07 6.16 -17.85
N PRO A 316 -11.33 5.85 -18.17
CA PRO A 316 -11.68 4.98 -19.28
C PRO A 316 -11.08 5.46 -20.60
N GLY A 317 -10.55 4.52 -21.40
CA GLY A 317 -9.91 4.80 -22.69
C GLY A 317 -8.39 4.98 -22.62
N GLY A 318 -7.82 4.96 -21.42
CA GLY A 318 -6.38 4.88 -21.22
C GLY A 318 -5.82 3.47 -21.37
N MET A 319 -4.51 3.34 -21.15
CA MET A 319 -3.82 2.04 -21.20
C MET A 319 -3.43 1.52 -19.81
N GLY A 320 -3.95 2.10 -18.75
CA GLY A 320 -3.73 1.74 -17.35
C GLY A 320 -3.51 2.96 -16.48
#